data_32bd003ebdddbcce3ca25141d57f7c24
#
_entry.id   32bd003ebdddbcce3ca25141d57f7c24
#
_cell.length_a   1.000
_cell.length_b   1.000
_cell.length_c   1.000
_cell.angle_alpha   90.00
_cell.angle_beta   90.00
_cell.angle_gamma   90.00
#
_symmetry.space_group_name_H-M   'P 1'
#
loop_
_entity.id
_entity.type
_entity.pdbx_description
1 polymer ?
#
loop_
_entity_poly.entity_id
_entity_poly.type
_entity_poly.pdbx_seq_one_letter_code
_entity_poly.pdbx_strand_id
1 'polypeptide(L)'
;EALSQPMSRERIEKQLRKTGNTEFEFSFLKVEIGEKVFLPMQSLNELRREALETLEKVICEKYRRSGEVKDPEEDTIELSMEEEVLSGWTASVRTAEQMEVILEEEAIGRIYVDCTMFSRIWEKDSYVEWITKVHAAGKEIYLVMPYIFRERTRKQYEAAYNRIFGAGWDGILIANYESFAFLKEHGYTG
;
A
#
# COMPACT_ATOMS: atom_id res chain seq x y z
N GLU A 1 56.06 -16.70 -25.66
CA GLU A 1 55.48 -15.36 -25.74
C GLU A 1 54.15 -15.45 -26.44
N ALA A 2 53.07 -15.62 -25.70
CA ALA A 2 51.75 -15.53 -26.26
C ALA A 2 51.43 -14.05 -26.48
N LEU A 3 51.51 -13.64 -27.73
CA LEU A 3 51.06 -12.35 -28.20
C LEU A 3 49.53 -12.29 -28.03
N SER A 4 49.11 -11.84 -26.85
CA SER A 4 47.69 -11.58 -26.60
C SER A 4 47.23 -10.44 -27.52
N GLN A 5 46.27 -10.72 -28.37
CA GLN A 5 45.71 -9.72 -29.28
C GLN A 5 45.11 -8.56 -28.47
N PRO A 6 45.38 -7.32 -28.91
CA PRO A 6 44.74 -6.15 -28.26
C PRO A 6 43.24 -6.31 -28.32
N MET A 7 42.57 -5.99 -27.20
CA MET A 7 41.11 -6.12 -27.12
C MET A 7 40.46 -4.98 -27.91
N SER A 8 39.56 -5.31 -28.84
CA SER A 8 38.83 -4.29 -29.59
C SER A 8 37.82 -3.59 -28.70
N ARG A 9 37.55 -2.31 -29.01
CA ARG A 9 36.53 -1.47 -28.33
C ARG A 9 35.17 -2.15 -28.29
N GLU A 10 34.73 -2.74 -29.43
CA GLU A 10 33.44 -3.40 -29.52
C GLU A 10 33.35 -4.63 -28.58
N ARG A 11 34.46 -5.35 -28.42
CA ARG A 11 34.50 -6.50 -27.53
C ARG A 11 34.41 -6.09 -26.05
N ILE A 12 35.04 -5.00 -25.68
CA ILE A 12 34.92 -4.42 -24.32
C ILE A 12 33.49 -3.96 -24.07
N GLU A 13 32.91 -3.19 -24.99
CA GLU A 13 31.54 -2.70 -24.91
C GLU A 13 30.54 -3.84 -24.79
N LYS A 14 30.65 -4.84 -25.63
CA LYS A 14 29.80 -6.04 -25.57
C LYS A 14 29.90 -6.77 -24.22
N GLN A 15 31.10 -6.79 -23.62
CA GLN A 15 31.32 -7.47 -22.36
C GLN A 15 30.76 -6.63 -21.16
N LEU A 16 30.93 -5.33 -21.19
CA LEU A 16 30.41 -4.44 -20.15
C LEU A 16 28.88 -4.39 -20.17
N ARG A 17 28.25 -4.43 -21.34
CA ARG A 17 26.77 -4.48 -21.48
C ARG A 17 26.11 -5.76 -20.98
N LYS A 18 26.88 -6.79 -20.64
CA LYS A 18 26.34 -8.01 -20.01
C LYS A 18 26.07 -7.78 -18.53
N THR A 19 24.98 -7.12 -18.19
CA THR A 19 24.63 -6.80 -16.80
C THR A 19 24.14 -8.00 -15.98
N GLY A 20 24.00 -9.16 -16.59
CA GLY A 20 23.70 -10.43 -15.92
C GLY A 20 22.32 -10.44 -15.27
N ASN A 21 22.24 -10.91 -14.03
CA ASN A 21 21.01 -10.97 -13.24
C ASN A 21 20.76 -9.70 -12.43
N THR A 22 21.25 -8.54 -12.88
CA THR A 22 20.99 -7.25 -12.25
C THR A 22 19.82 -6.55 -12.92
N GLU A 23 19.15 -5.64 -12.21
CA GLU A 23 18.05 -4.82 -12.74
C GLU A 23 18.54 -3.62 -13.57
N PHE A 24 19.86 -3.52 -13.80
CA PHE A 24 20.48 -2.40 -14.48
C PHE A 24 20.78 -2.70 -15.95
N GLU A 25 20.58 -1.69 -16.79
CA GLU A 25 21.03 -1.69 -18.19
C GLU A 25 21.77 -0.40 -18.52
N PHE A 26 22.72 -0.47 -19.45
CA PHE A 26 23.39 0.71 -19.96
C PHE A 26 22.58 1.36 -21.08
N SER A 27 21.93 2.48 -20.81
CA SER A 27 21.30 3.32 -21.84
C SER A 27 22.34 3.95 -22.76
N PHE A 28 23.49 4.32 -22.18
CA PHE A 28 24.62 4.86 -22.90
C PHE A 28 25.94 4.31 -22.33
N LEU A 29 26.86 3.92 -23.19
CA LEU A 29 28.22 3.45 -22.82
C LEU A 29 29.24 3.97 -23.83
N LYS A 30 30.18 4.77 -23.35
CA LYS A 30 31.34 5.25 -24.13
C LYS A 30 32.59 4.55 -23.63
N VAL A 31 33.30 3.88 -24.52
CA VAL A 31 34.57 3.21 -24.22
C VAL A 31 35.70 3.96 -24.87
N GLU A 32 36.68 4.42 -24.08
CA GLU A 32 37.92 5.05 -24.52
C GLU A 32 39.09 4.22 -24.01
N ILE A 33 39.91 3.74 -24.92
CA ILE A 33 41.11 2.91 -24.64
C ILE A 33 42.29 3.47 -25.39
N GLY A 34 43.45 3.46 -24.71
CA GLY A 34 44.72 3.77 -25.38
C GLY A 34 45.15 2.70 -26.38
N GLU A 35 46.07 3.03 -27.26
CA GLU A 35 46.65 2.07 -28.20
C GLU A 35 47.44 0.96 -27.48
N LYS A 36 47.30 -0.29 -27.94
CA LYS A 36 48.02 -1.46 -27.42
C LYS A 36 47.77 -1.85 -25.96
N VAL A 37 46.60 -1.48 -25.41
CA VAL A 37 46.23 -1.91 -24.08
C VAL A 37 45.66 -3.33 -24.10
N PHE A 38 46.18 -4.19 -23.21
CA PHE A 38 45.66 -5.50 -22.94
C PHE A 38 44.83 -5.48 -21.65
N LEU A 39 43.58 -5.85 -21.73
CA LEU A 39 42.69 -5.98 -20.59
C LEU A 39 42.22 -7.44 -20.47
N PRO A 40 42.54 -8.14 -19.34
CA PRO A 40 41.98 -9.46 -19.09
C PRO A 40 40.45 -9.39 -19.02
N MET A 41 39.77 -10.37 -19.58
CA MET A 41 38.29 -10.44 -19.50
C MET A 41 37.79 -10.55 -18.08
N GLN A 42 38.58 -11.15 -17.20
CA GLN A 42 38.29 -11.24 -15.80
C GLN A 42 38.22 -9.84 -15.13
N SER A 43 39.19 -8.99 -15.42
CA SER A 43 39.22 -7.62 -14.86
C SER A 43 38.04 -6.76 -15.34
N LEU A 44 37.58 -6.96 -16.61
CA LEU A 44 36.38 -6.29 -17.09
C LEU A 44 35.11 -6.77 -16.37
N ASN A 45 35.04 -8.06 -16.07
CA ASN A 45 33.90 -8.61 -15.31
C ASN A 45 33.90 -8.13 -13.86
N GLU A 46 35.07 -8.06 -13.24
CA GLU A 46 35.24 -7.54 -11.87
C GLU A 46 34.85 -6.06 -11.81
N LEU A 47 35.40 -5.24 -12.72
CA LEU A 47 35.05 -3.81 -12.81
C LEU A 47 33.55 -3.59 -12.96
N ARG A 48 32.91 -4.33 -13.86
CA ARG A 48 31.46 -4.23 -14.06
C ARG A 48 30.69 -4.61 -12.79
N ARG A 49 31.05 -5.72 -12.14
CA ARG A 49 30.39 -6.19 -10.92
C ARG A 49 30.53 -5.15 -9.79
N GLU A 50 31.74 -4.68 -9.54
CA GLU A 50 32.01 -3.67 -8.52
C GLU A 50 31.27 -2.36 -8.77
N ALA A 51 31.19 -1.92 -10.02
CA ALA A 51 30.46 -0.72 -10.40
C ALA A 51 28.95 -0.87 -10.15
N LEU A 52 28.36 -2.00 -10.50
CA LEU A 52 26.93 -2.26 -10.29
C LEU A 52 26.61 -2.44 -8.80
N GLU A 53 27.44 -3.15 -8.03
CA GLU A 53 27.28 -3.30 -6.59
C GLU A 53 27.42 -1.93 -5.86
N THR A 54 28.31 -1.08 -6.33
CA THR A 54 28.47 0.27 -5.78
C THR A 54 27.27 1.14 -6.10
N LEU A 55 26.76 1.08 -7.34
CA LEU A 55 25.56 1.80 -7.74
C LEU A 55 24.36 1.38 -6.92
N GLU A 56 24.16 0.10 -6.73
CA GLU A 56 23.08 -0.44 -5.89
C GLU A 56 23.17 0.08 -4.45
N LYS A 57 24.37 0.03 -3.84
CA LYS A 57 24.59 0.56 -2.49
C LYS A 57 24.24 2.04 -2.40
N VAL A 58 24.70 2.86 -3.35
CA VAL A 58 24.42 4.31 -3.36
C VAL A 58 22.94 4.58 -3.49
N ILE A 59 22.23 3.81 -4.34
CA ILE A 59 20.77 3.93 -4.48
C ILE A 59 20.08 3.55 -3.17
N CYS A 60 20.45 2.42 -2.58
CA CYS A 60 19.85 1.95 -1.32
C CYS A 60 20.11 2.92 -0.17
N GLU A 61 21.34 3.47 -0.06
CA GLU A 61 21.67 4.46 0.95
C GLU A 61 20.84 5.75 0.83
N LYS A 62 20.57 6.19 -0.40
CA LYS A 62 19.72 7.36 -0.64
C LYS A 62 18.30 7.19 -0.11
N TYR A 63 17.78 5.96 -0.12
CA TYR A 63 16.44 5.65 0.38
C TYR A 63 16.45 5.06 1.79
N ARG A 64 17.62 4.87 2.38
CA ARG A 64 17.74 4.41 3.76
C ARG A 64 17.22 5.51 4.68
N ARG A 65 16.25 5.13 5.51
CA ARG A 65 15.79 6.02 6.57
C ARG A 65 16.94 6.22 7.55
N SER A 66 17.59 7.39 7.50
CA SER A 66 18.55 7.84 8.51
C SER A 66 17.78 8.44 9.69
N GLY A 67 16.94 7.63 10.32
CA GLY A 67 16.44 7.95 11.64
C GLY A 67 17.33 7.23 12.63
N GLU A 68 17.94 7.92 13.58
CA GLU A 68 18.15 7.28 14.85
C GLU A 68 16.83 6.61 15.19
N VAL A 69 16.84 5.29 15.35
CA VAL A 69 15.79 4.63 16.09
C VAL A 69 15.93 5.29 17.47
N LYS A 70 15.21 6.39 17.68
CA LYS A 70 14.90 6.75 19.05
C LYS A 70 14.23 5.49 19.57
N ASP A 71 14.91 4.82 20.50
CA ASP A 71 14.19 3.92 21.39
C ASP A 71 12.89 4.66 21.67
N PRO A 72 11.74 4.03 21.55
CA PRO A 72 10.54 4.59 22.07
C PRO A 72 10.79 4.78 23.56
N GLU A 73 11.58 5.84 23.92
CA GLU A 73 11.45 6.42 25.23
C GLU A 73 9.97 6.71 25.28
N GLU A 74 9.28 5.78 25.94
CA GLU A 74 8.05 6.05 26.66
C GLU A 74 7.48 7.48 26.43
N ASP A 75 7.24 7.86 25.15
CA ASP A 75 6.08 8.65 24.87
C ASP A 75 4.92 7.71 25.24
N THR A 76 4.76 7.51 26.53
CA THR A 76 3.48 7.20 27.10
C THR A 76 2.61 8.28 26.52
N ILE A 77 1.98 7.98 25.37
CA ILE A 77 0.81 8.70 24.95
C ILE A 77 -0.07 8.52 26.18
N GLU A 78 -0.11 9.55 27.03
CA GLU A 78 -1.20 9.69 27.97
C GLU A 78 -2.42 9.80 27.04
N LEU A 79 -2.92 8.63 26.66
CA LEU A 79 -4.28 8.54 26.17
C LEU A 79 -5.10 9.11 27.32
N SER A 80 -5.53 10.37 27.14
CA SER A 80 -6.57 10.93 27.98
C SER A 80 -7.77 10.00 27.79
N MET A 81 -7.86 9.03 28.68
CA MET A 81 -8.92 8.02 28.71
C MET A 81 -10.21 8.66 29.24
N GLU A 82 -10.64 9.77 28.64
CA GLU A 82 -11.95 10.37 28.86
C GLU A 82 -12.97 10.02 27.76
N GLU A 83 -12.54 9.29 26.71
CA GLU A 83 -13.52 8.66 25.82
C GLU A 83 -13.91 7.32 26.44
N GLU A 84 -15.20 7.11 26.65
CA GLU A 84 -15.77 5.81 27.01
C GLU A 84 -15.19 4.76 26.06
N VAL A 85 -14.17 4.03 26.51
CA VAL A 85 -13.69 2.87 25.80
C VAL A 85 -14.88 1.93 25.75
N LEU A 86 -15.47 1.78 24.56
CA LEU A 86 -16.48 0.77 24.32
C LEU A 86 -15.88 -0.57 24.73
N SER A 87 -16.13 -0.96 25.97
CA SER A 87 -15.71 -2.25 26.51
C SER A 87 -16.62 -3.31 25.91
N GLY A 88 -16.19 -3.92 24.82
CA GLY A 88 -16.99 -4.96 24.17
C GLY A 88 -16.30 -5.56 22.96
N TRP A 89 -16.87 -6.65 22.51
CA TRP A 89 -16.44 -7.26 21.27
C TRP A 89 -16.93 -6.46 20.06
N THR A 90 -16.12 -6.44 19.03
CA THR A 90 -16.51 -5.92 17.72
C THR A 90 -16.58 -7.05 16.70
N ALA A 91 -17.48 -6.95 15.73
CA ALA A 91 -17.63 -7.96 14.70
C ALA A 91 -17.53 -7.36 13.30
N SER A 92 -16.97 -8.12 12.36
CA SER A 92 -16.99 -7.77 10.93
C SER A 92 -17.92 -8.74 10.20
N VAL A 93 -18.83 -8.20 9.39
CA VAL A 93 -19.84 -8.97 8.65
C VAL A 93 -19.80 -8.68 7.17
N ARG A 94 -20.11 -9.71 6.38
CA ARG A 94 -20.14 -9.67 4.91
C ARG A 94 -21.45 -10.14 4.31
N THR A 95 -22.33 -10.75 5.12
CA THR A 95 -23.62 -11.28 4.66
C THR A 95 -24.73 -10.92 5.62
N ALA A 96 -25.96 -10.92 5.11
CA ALA A 96 -27.15 -10.66 5.89
C ALA A 96 -27.35 -11.67 7.02
N GLU A 97 -27.06 -12.94 6.77
CA GLU A 97 -27.17 -14.02 7.76
C GLU A 97 -26.21 -13.80 8.93
N GLN A 98 -24.97 -13.35 8.66
CA GLN A 98 -24.03 -12.98 9.70
C GLN A 98 -24.54 -11.80 10.52
N MET A 99 -25.12 -10.79 9.87
CA MET A 99 -25.69 -9.63 10.55
C MET A 99 -26.82 -10.04 11.50
N GLU A 100 -27.73 -10.92 11.07
CA GLU A 100 -28.83 -11.38 11.92
C GLU A 100 -28.32 -12.06 13.19
N VAL A 101 -27.32 -12.93 13.06
CA VAL A 101 -26.70 -13.60 14.23
C VAL A 101 -26.04 -12.61 15.17
N ILE A 102 -25.29 -11.65 14.62
CA ILE A 102 -24.54 -10.66 15.43
C ILE A 102 -25.48 -9.66 16.15
N LEU A 103 -26.65 -9.40 15.59
CA LEU A 103 -27.63 -8.53 16.25
C LEU A 103 -28.15 -9.12 17.57
N GLU A 104 -28.19 -10.44 17.70
CA GLU A 104 -28.66 -11.15 18.90
C GLU A 104 -27.58 -11.25 20.00
N GLU A 105 -26.28 -10.98 19.65
CA GLU A 105 -25.16 -11.13 20.58
C GLU A 105 -24.97 -9.85 21.44
N GLU A 106 -25.37 -9.88 22.69
CA GLU A 106 -25.27 -8.73 23.62
C GLU A 106 -23.84 -8.24 23.83
N ALA A 107 -22.83 -9.14 23.74
CA ALA A 107 -21.44 -8.81 23.95
C ALA A 107 -20.84 -7.93 22.83
N ILE A 108 -21.49 -7.85 21.67
CA ILE A 108 -21.00 -7.08 20.51
C ILE A 108 -21.68 -5.72 20.49
N GLY A 109 -20.89 -4.67 20.71
CA GLY A 109 -21.35 -3.27 20.66
C GLY A 109 -21.16 -2.60 19.31
N ARG A 110 -20.19 -3.06 18.51
CA ARG A 110 -19.83 -2.41 17.23
C ARG A 110 -19.72 -3.40 16.09
N ILE A 111 -20.32 -3.07 14.94
CA ILE A 111 -20.38 -3.91 13.75
C ILE A 111 -19.72 -3.19 12.57
N TYR A 112 -18.73 -3.85 11.96
CA TYR A 112 -18.07 -3.41 10.72
C TYR A 112 -18.68 -4.16 9.54
N VAL A 113 -19.36 -3.44 8.66
CA VAL A 113 -20.05 -4.02 7.51
C VAL A 113 -19.21 -3.84 6.25
N ASP A 114 -18.79 -4.94 5.67
CA ASP A 114 -18.05 -4.93 4.41
C ASP A 114 -18.92 -4.37 3.28
N CYS A 115 -18.39 -3.44 2.51
CA CYS A 115 -19.11 -2.80 1.40
C CYS A 115 -19.60 -3.82 0.35
N THR A 116 -18.97 -4.99 0.26
CA THR A 116 -19.39 -6.04 -0.68
C THR A 116 -20.75 -6.64 -0.33
N MET A 117 -21.18 -6.55 0.93
CA MET A 117 -22.53 -6.92 1.34
C MET A 117 -23.59 -6.12 0.57
N PHE A 118 -23.24 -4.90 0.17
CA PHE A 118 -24.14 -3.98 -0.51
C PHE A 118 -23.84 -3.81 -2.01
N SER A 119 -22.90 -4.56 -2.59
CA SER A 119 -22.46 -4.38 -3.98
C SER A 119 -23.56 -4.49 -5.05
N ARG A 120 -24.67 -5.17 -4.73
CA ARG A 120 -25.92 -5.17 -5.54
C ARG A 120 -27.02 -4.27 -4.96
N ILE A 121 -26.75 -3.60 -3.88
CA ILE A 121 -27.73 -2.98 -2.97
C ILE A 121 -27.60 -1.47 -2.96
N TRP A 122 -26.53 -0.88 -3.51
CA TRP A 122 -26.44 0.56 -3.72
C TRP A 122 -27.66 1.13 -4.48
N GLU A 123 -28.40 0.25 -5.19
CA GLU A 123 -29.60 0.61 -5.92
C GLU A 123 -30.87 0.57 -5.07
N LYS A 124 -30.88 -0.08 -3.90
CA LYS A 124 -32.11 -0.40 -3.15
C LYS A 124 -32.21 0.15 -1.73
N ASP A 125 -31.24 0.98 -1.28
CA ASP A 125 -31.22 1.55 0.08
C ASP A 125 -31.37 0.54 1.25
N SER A 126 -31.13 -0.76 1.01
CA SER A 126 -31.28 -1.82 2.01
C SER A 126 -30.29 -1.70 3.17
N TYR A 127 -29.19 -0.97 2.99
CA TYR A 127 -28.29 -0.64 4.09
C TYR A 127 -28.96 0.27 5.13
N VAL A 128 -29.90 1.13 4.73
CA VAL A 128 -30.67 1.98 5.68
C VAL A 128 -31.50 1.14 6.64
N GLU A 129 -32.08 0.03 6.14
CA GLU A 129 -32.82 -0.89 6.99
C GLU A 129 -31.90 -1.57 8.01
N TRP A 130 -30.68 -1.95 7.61
CA TRP A 130 -29.70 -2.53 8.51
C TRP A 130 -29.19 -1.54 9.53
N ILE A 131 -28.90 -0.31 9.13
CA ILE A 131 -28.49 0.76 10.05
C ILE A 131 -29.58 0.94 11.12
N THR A 132 -30.84 1.04 10.71
CA THR A 132 -31.98 1.19 11.62
C THR A 132 -32.08 0.00 12.59
N LYS A 133 -31.95 -1.25 12.12
CA LYS A 133 -31.98 -2.45 12.96
C LYS A 133 -30.84 -2.49 13.98
N VAL A 134 -29.63 -2.13 13.55
CA VAL A 134 -28.44 -2.12 14.40
C VAL A 134 -28.58 -1.06 15.50
N HIS A 135 -29.01 0.13 15.16
CA HIS A 135 -29.26 1.20 16.14
C HIS A 135 -30.41 0.84 17.10
N ALA A 136 -31.46 0.19 16.62
CA ALA A 136 -32.54 -0.31 17.47
C ALA A 136 -32.07 -1.38 18.46
N ALA A 137 -31.02 -2.13 18.13
CA ALA A 137 -30.36 -3.06 19.04
C ALA A 137 -29.34 -2.41 19.98
N GLY A 138 -29.20 -1.07 19.96
CA GLY A 138 -28.25 -0.32 20.79
C GLY A 138 -26.79 -0.49 20.41
N LYS A 139 -26.52 -0.84 19.14
CA LYS A 139 -25.16 -1.12 18.60
C LYS A 139 -24.76 -0.05 17.59
N GLU A 140 -23.46 0.08 17.39
CA GLU A 140 -22.87 0.94 16.35
C GLU A 140 -22.61 0.16 15.05
N ILE A 141 -22.75 0.86 13.91
CA ILE A 141 -22.52 0.29 12.60
C ILE A 141 -21.57 1.15 11.77
N TYR A 142 -20.50 0.54 11.30
CA TYR A 142 -19.44 1.18 10.50
C TYR A 142 -19.36 0.57 9.12
N LEU A 143 -19.31 1.42 8.09
CA LEU A 143 -19.07 0.96 6.72
C LEU A 143 -17.58 0.70 6.50
N VAL A 144 -17.22 -0.51 6.03
CA VAL A 144 -15.86 -0.83 5.59
C VAL A 144 -15.70 -0.51 4.12
N MET A 145 -14.82 0.42 3.80
CA MET A 145 -14.51 0.78 2.41
C MET A 145 -13.75 -0.34 1.68
N PRO A 146 -13.83 -0.40 0.34
CA PRO A 146 -13.12 -1.42 -0.44
C PRO A 146 -11.61 -1.39 -0.19
N TYR A 147 -10.99 -2.57 -0.06
CA TYR A 147 -9.53 -2.70 0.02
C TYR A 147 -8.81 -2.16 -1.21
N ILE A 148 -9.45 -2.25 -2.38
CA ILE A 148 -8.95 -1.73 -3.65
C ILE A 148 -9.88 -0.64 -4.11
N PHE A 149 -9.44 0.62 -3.97
CA PHE A 149 -10.21 1.80 -4.32
C PHE A 149 -9.57 2.50 -5.52
N ARG A 150 -9.91 2.02 -6.73
CA ARG A 150 -9.39 2.56 -8.00
C ARG A 150 -10.45 3.38 -8.72
N GLU A 151 -10.08 3.99 -9.83
CA GLU A 151 -10.90 4.91 -10.63
C GLU A 151 -12.34 4.39 -10.90
N ARG A 152 -12.50 3.12 -11.24
CA ARG A 152 -13.83 2.53 -11.44
C ARG A 152 -14.68 2.54 -10.17
N THR A 153 -14.09 2.14 -9.06
CA THR A 153 -14.75 2.12 -7.75
C THR A 153 -15.04 3.54 -7.29
N ARG A 154 -14.06 4.44 -7.43
CA ARG A 154 -14.21 5.86 -7.12
C ARG A 154 -15.43 6.47 -7.80
N LYS A 155 -15.57 6.30 -9.11
CA LYS A 155 -16.74 6.80 -9.87
C LYS A 155 -18.08 6.26 -9.36
N GLN A 156 -18.12 4.99 -8.93
CA GLN A 156 -19.33 4.40 -8.36
C GLN A 156 -19.71 5.06 -7.04
N TYR A 157 -18.74 5.26 -6.15
CA TYR A 157 -18.94 5.92 -4.86
C TYR A 157 -19.26 7.40 -5.02
N GLU A 158 -18.63 8.10 -5.96
CA GLU A 158 -18.90 9.50 -6.29
C GLU A 158 -20.35 9.71 -6.75
N ALA A 159 -20.84 8.85 -7.65
CA ALA A 159 -22.21 8.90 -8.13
C ALA A 159 -23.26 8.65 -7.04
N ALA A 160 -22.92 7.99 -5.97
CA ALA A 160 -23.81 7.63 -4.86
C ALA A 160 -23.42 8.28 -3.52
N TYR A 161 -22.50 9.25 -3.51
CA TYR A 161 -21.86 9.77 -2.32
C TYR A 161 -22.84 10.16 -1.21
N ASN A 162 -23.72 11.10 -1.47
CA ASN A 162 -24.67 11.60 -0.46
C ASN A 162 -25.60 10.50 0.05
N ARG A 163 -25.97 9.56 -0.80
CA ARG A 163 -26.84 8.45 -0.43
C ARG A 163 -26.12 7.46 0.49
N ILE A 164 -24.88 7.10 0.18
CA ILE A 164 -24.10 6.15 0.96
C ILE A 164 -23.66 6.77 2.27
N PHE A 165 -22.97 7.90 2.23
CA PHE A 165 -22.34 8.50 3.40
C PHE A 165 -23.30 9.34 4.25
N GLY A 166 -24.44 9.72 3.71
CA GLY A 166 -25.54 10.35 4.44
C GLY A 166 -26.55 9.37 5.05
N ALA A 167 -26.29 8.07 5.01
CA ALA A 167 -27.26 7.06 5.46
C ALA A 167 -27.38 6.89 6.97
N GLY A 168 -26.46 7.48 7.75
CA GLY A 168 -26.47 7.40 9.22
C GLY A 168 -25.53 6.33 9.80
N TRP A 169 -24.41 6.04 9.11
CA TRP A 169 -23.30 5.26 9.68
C TRP A 169 -22.69 5.99 10.88
N ASP A 170 -22.28 5.25 11.91
CA ASP A 170 -21.54 5.82 13.04
C ASP A 170 -20.10 6.13 12.70
N GLY A 171 -19.58 5.59 11.58
CA GLY A 171 -18.27 5.91 11.04
C GLY A 171 -17.91 5.07 9.83
N ILE A 172 -16.70 5.30 9.30
CA ILE A 172 -16.16 4.64 8.12
C ILE A 172 -14.80 4.04 8.42
N LEU A 173 -14.64 2.73 8.17
CA LEU A 173 -13.36 2.06 8.25
C LEU A 173 -12.67 2.09 6.88
N ILE A 174 -11.48 2.66 6.84
CA ILE A 174 -10.65 2.77 5.64
C ILE A 174 -9.37 1.93 5.77
N ALA A 175 -8.96 1.26 4.69
CA ALA A 175 -7.78 0.42 4.66
C ALA A 175 -6.71 0.89 3.65
N ASN A 176 -6.94 2.01 2.95
CA ASN A 176 -6.03 2.55 1.95
C ASN A 176 -6.12 4.08 1.85
N TYR A 177 -5.04 4.70 1.35
CA TYR A 177 -4.94 6.16 1.21
C TYR A 177 -5.89 6.73 0.17
N GLU A 178 -6.24 5.98 -0.86
CA GLU A 178 -7.15 6.42 -1.93
C GLU A 178 -8.56 6.65 -1.39
N SER A 179 -9.05 5.74 -0.53
CA SER A 179 -10.34 5.92 0.17
C SER A 179 -10.29 7.11 1.12
N PHE A 180 -9.18 7.29 1.85
CA PHE A 180 -8.99 8.44 2.73
C PHE A 180 -9.03 9.76 1.95
N ALA A 181 -8.25 9.85 0.86
CA ALA A 181 -8.21 11.05 0.03
C ALA A 181 -9.59 11.37 -0.56
N PHE A 182 -10.30 10.35 -1.04
CA PHE A 182 -11.66 10.48 -1.57
C PHE A 182 -12.63 11.08 -0.54
N LEU A 183 -12.66 10.54 0.68
CA LEU A 183 -13.54 11.03 1.74
C LEU A 183 -13.20 12.47 2.14
N LYS A 184 -11.89 12.77 2.26
CA LYS A 184 -11.41 14.11 2.58
C LYS A 184 -11.77 15.14 1.50
N GLU A 185 -11.62 14.80 0.22
CA GLU A 185 -12.01 15.66 -0.91
C GLU A 185 -13.50 16.01 -0.89
N HIS A 186 -14.35 15.09 -0.41
CA HIS A 186 -15.79 15.29 -0.31
C HIS A 186 -16.23 15.86 1.03
N GLY A 187 -15.29 16.24 1.90
CA GLY A 187 -15.59 16.90 3.16
C GLY A 187 -16.22 15.99 4.22
N TYR A 188 -15.96 14.68 4.16
CA TYR A 188 -16.41 13.76 5.22
C TYR A 188 -15.67 14.06 6.53
N THR A 189 -16.44 14.28 7.60
CA THR A 189 -15.95 14.69 8.93
C THR A 189 -16.36 13.74 10.05
N GLY A 190 -16.86 12.55 9.71
CA GLY A 190 -17.33 11.53 10.65
C GLY A 190 -16.25 10.89 11.48
#